data_0d23536c991a69a56b33ab24c894fcec
#
_entry.id   0d23536c991a69a56b33ab24c894fcec
#
_cell.length_a   1.000
_cell.length_b   1.000
_cell.length_c   1.000
_cell.angle_alpha   90.00
_cell.angle_beta   90.00
_cell.angle_gamma   90.00
#
_symmetry.space_group_name_H-M   'P 1'
#
loop_
_entity.id
_entity.type
_entity.pdbx_description
1 polymer ?
#
loop_
_entity_poly.entity_id
_entity_poly.type
_entity_poly.pdbx_seq_one_letter_code
_entity_poly.pdbx_strand_id
1 'polypeptide(L)'
;MTHQTHPYHMVNPSPWPLTGAFSALLLTSGLVMWFHFNSPILLVIGLSTNMLTMYQWWRDVIREGTFQGHHTPLVQKGLRYGMILFIISEVFFFAGFFWAFYHSSLVPTHELGGCWPPTGIYPLNPLEVPLLNTSVLLASGVSITWAHHSLMEGNRSHMIQALMITILLGLYFTALQASEYYETPFTISDGVYGSTFFMATGFHGLHVIIGTTFLLTCFIRQLNFHFTSNHHFGFEAAAWYWHFVDVVWLFLYVSIYWWGS
;
A
#
# COMPACT_ATOMS: atom_id res chain seq x y z
N MET A 1 -22.94 -30.29 12.96
CA MET A 1 -21.91 -29.31 13.40
C MET A 1 -21.87 -29.33 14.90
N THR A 2 -20.73 -29.65 15.50
CA THR A 2 -20.56 -29.53 16.95
C THR A 2 -20.74 -28.08 17.36
N HIS A 3 -21.63 -27.79 18.31
CA HIS A 3 -21.90 -26.44 18.77
C HIS A 3 -20.64 -25.85 19.39
N GLN A 4 -20.08 -24.80 18.78
CA GLN A 4 -18.87 -24.14 19.27
C GLN A 4 -19.18 -23.38 20.55
N THR A 5 -18.44 -23.65 21.61
CA THR A 5 -18.70 -23.07 22.96
C THR A 5 -17.91 -21.78 23.22
N HIS A 6 -17.05 -21.35 22.30
CA HIS A 6 -16.24 -20.13 22.39
C HIS A 6 -16.51 -19.19 21.20
N PRO A 7 -16.29 -17.86 21.35
CA PRO A 7 -16.56 -16.88 20.32
C PRO A 7 -15.42 -16.71 19.30
N TYR A 8 -14.33 -17.47 19.39
CA TYR A 8 -13.15 -17.36 18.53
C TYR A 8 -13.35 -18.07 17.20
N HIS A 9 -12.65 -17.61 16.18
CA HIS A 9 -12.61 -18.28 14.88
C HIS A 9 -11.45 -19.30 14.85
N MET A 10 -11.81 -20.56 14.79
CA MET A 10 -10.86 -21.66 14.55
C MET A 10 -10.81 -21.93 13.06
N VAL A 11 -9.74 -21.46 12.39
CA VAL A 11 -9.59 -21.55 10.94
C VAL A 11 -9.44 -23.02 10.53
N ASN A 12 -10.20 -23.44 9.52
CA ASN A 12 -10.09 -24.79 8.95
C ASN A 12 -8.73 -24.98 8.25
N PRO A 13 -8.17 -26.20 8.26
CA PRO A 13 -6.96 -26.51 7.51
C PRO A 13 -7.08 -26.11 6.06
N SER A 14 -6.08 -25.42 5.51
CA SER A 14 -6.03 -24.96 4.12
C SER A 14 -4.62 -25.11 3.54
N PRO A 15 -4.46 -25.20 2.22
CA PRO A 15 -3.15 -25.33 1.58
C PRO A 15 -2.40 -23.98 1.46
N TRP A 16 -3.06 -22.85 1.77
CA TRP A 16 -2.54 -21.52 1.47
C TRP A 16 -1.25 -21.15 2.21
N PRO A 17 -1.05 -21.49 3.48
CA PRO A 17 0.23 -21.24 4.14
C PRO A 17 1.40 -21.98 3.47
N LEU A 18 1.19 -23.21 3.05
CA LEU A 18 2.20 -24.02 2.36
C LEU A 18 2.53 -23.46 0.99
N THR A 19 1.51 -23.18 0.16
CA THR A 19 1.70 -22.59 -1.17
C THR A 19 2.31 -21.20 -1.10
N GLY A 20 1.96 -20.41 -0.07
CA GLY A 20 2.57 -19.11 0.20
C GLY A 20 4.06 -19.22 0.55
N ALA A 21 4.45 -20.18 1.39
CA ALA A 21 5.85 -20.43 1.74
C ALA A 21 6.68 -20.83 0.51
N PHE A 22 6.16 -21.75 -0.32
CA PHE A 22 6.83 -22.15 -1.56
C PHE A 22 6.92 -20.98 -2.56
N SER A 23 5.88 -20.19 -2.70
CA SER A 23 5.91 -19.03 -3.60
C SER A 23 6.95 -17.98 -3.18
N ALA A 24 7.09 -17.73 -1.87
CA ALA A 24 8.12 -16.83 -1.33
C ALA A 24 9.54 -17.37 -1.59
N LEU A 25 9.76 -18.68 -1.42
CA LEU A 25 11.04 -19.32 -1.76
C LEU A 25 11.36 -19.18 -3.25
N LEU A 26 10.36 -19.42 -4.13
CA LEU A 26 10.52 -19.27 -5.58
C LEU A 26 10.81 -17.82 -5.98
N LEU A 27 10.19 -16.84 -5.29
CA LEU A 27 10.46 -15.41 -5.51
C LEU A 27 11.91 -15.04 -5.17
N THR A 28 12.34 -15.37 -3.98
CA THR A 28 13.69 -15.00 -3.49
C THR A 28 14.80 -15.72 -4.28
N SER A 29 14.67 -17.03 -4.50
CA SER A 29 15.60 -17.78 -5.33
C SER A 29 15.52 -17.35 -6.80
N GLY A 30 14.33 -16.98 -7.28
CA GLY A 30 14.12 -16.44 -8.62
C GLY A 30 14.81 -15.10 -8.86
N LEU A 31 14.85 -14.21 -7.87
CA LEU A 31 15.63 -12.97 -7.91
C LEU A 31 17.12 -13.26 -8.03
N VAL A 32 17.67 -14.21 -7.26
CA VAL A 32 19.07 -14.64 -7.37
C VAL A 32 19.37 -15.19 -8.76
N MET A 33 18.52 -16.07 -9.30
CA MET A 33 18.66 -16.61 -10.65
C MET A 33 18.62 -15.52 -11.73
N TRP A 34 17.79 -14.51 -11.54
CA TRP A 34 17.72 -13.40 -12.48
C TRP A 34 18.97 -12.53 -12.43
N PHE A 35 19.42 -12.14 -11.24
CA PHE A 35 20.59 -11.25 -11.09
C PHE A 35 21.92 -11.90 -11.51
N HIS A 36 22.10 -13.19 -11.22
CA HIS A 36 23.38 -13.87 -11.48
C HIS A 36 23.42 -14.69 -12.79
N PHE A 37 22.26 -15.17 -13.25
CA PHE A 37 22.19 -16.06 -14.42
C PHE A 37 21.28 -15.52 -15.54
N ASN A 38 20.76 -14.29 -15.43
CA ASN A 38 19.86 -13.66 -16.39
C ASN A 38 18.62 -14.51 -16.74
N SER A 39 18.17 -15.37 -15.83
CA SER A 39 17.00 -16.23 -16.02
C SER A 39 15.84 -15.78 -15.15
N PRO A 40 14.79 -15.11 -15.70
CA PRO A 40 13.64 -14.64 -14.94
C PRO A 40 12.56 -15.71 -14.72
N ILE A 41 12.70 -16.91 -15.27
CA ILE A 41 11.64 -17.93 -15.30
C ILE A 41 11.15 -18.27 -13.90
N LEU A 42 12.08 -18.54 -12.97
CA LEU A 42 11.76 -18.92 -11.60
C LEU A 42 11.06 -17.77 -10.83
N LEU A 43 11.50 -16.54 -11.09
CA LEU A 43 10.87 -15.33 -10.54
C LEU A 43 9.42 -15.18 -11.00
N VAL A 44 9.15 -15.35 -12.31
CA VAL A 44 7.81 -15.26 -12.89
C VAL A 44 6.88 -16.34 -12.32
N ILE A 45 7.39 -17.57 -12.18
CA ILE A 45 6.64 -18.66 -11.54
C ILE A 45 6.34 -18.31 -10.07
N GLY A 46 7.32 -17.80 -9.32
CA GLY A 46 7.15 -17.38 -7.94
C GLY A 46 6.12 -16.26 -7.78
N LEU A 47 6.17 -15.23 -8.62
CA LEU A 47 5.18 -14.15 -8.66
C LEU A 47 3.78 -14.67 -8.97
N SER A 48 3.65 -15.48 -9.99
CA SER A 48 2.34 -16.04 -10.41
C SER A 48 1.71 -16.89 -9.33
N THR A 49 2.49 -17.79 -8.71
CA THR A 49 2.01 -18.66 -7.62
C THR A 49 1.69 -17.86 -6.36
N ASN A 50 2.44 -16.79 -6.06
CA ASN A 50 2.16 -15.89 -4.94
C ASN A 50 0.84 -15.15 -5.14
N MET A 51 0.62 -14.54 -6.30
CA MET A 51 -0.63 -13.84 -6.65
C MET A 51 -1.84 -14.78 -6.58
N LEU A 52 -1.72 -15.99 -7.10
CA LEU A 52 -2.79 -17.01 -7.02
C LEU A 52 -3.07 -17.41 -5.56
N THR A 53 -2.04 -17.59 -4.75
CA THR A 53 -2.18 -17.93 -3.32
C THR A 53 -2.89 -16.81 -2.57
N MET A 54 -2.47 -15.55 -2.74
CA MET A 54 -3.11 -14.38 -2.12
C MET A 54 -4.58 -14.28 -2.52
N TYR A 55 -4.89 -14.41 -3.82
CA TYR A 55 -6.28 -14.37 -4.30
C TYR A 55 -7.15 -15.43 -3.64
N GLN A 56 -6.68 -16.68 -3.61
CA GLN A 56 -7.47 -17.78 -3.05
C GLN A 56 -7.59 -17.69 -1.53
N TRP A 57 -6.52 -17.29 -0.83
CA TRP A 57 -6.55 -17.14 0.62
C TRP A 57 -7.51 -16.04 1.04
N TRP A 58 -7.41 -14.86 0.44
CA TRP A 58 -8.31 -13.75 0.75
C TRP A 58 -9.75 -14.00 0.32
N ARG A 59 -9.97 -14.74 -0.79
CA ARG A 59 -11.30 -15.21 -1.13
C ARG A 59 -11.92 -16.06 -0.02
N ASP A 60 -11.14 -16.97 0.56
CA ASP A 60 -11.63 -17.83 1.65
C ASP A 60 -11.90 -17.00 2.91
N VAL A 61 -11.04 -16.04 3.26
CA VAL A 61 -11.28 -15.08 4.36
C VAL A 61 -12.60 -14.31 4.16
N ILE A 62 -12.88 -13.85 2.93
CA ILE A 62 -14.14 -13.18 2.60
C ILE A 62 -15.34 -14.13 2.80
N ARG A 63 -15.23 -15.38 2.37
CA ARG A 63 -16.28 -16.38 2.54
C ARG A 63 -16.56 -16.69 4.00
N GLU A 64 -15.53 -16.86 4.80
CA GLU A 64 -15.61 -17.12 6.24
C GLU A 64 -16.27 -15.94 6.98
N GLY A 65 -15.87 -14.72 6.65
CA GLY A 65 -16.41 -13.51 7.29
C GLY A 65 -17.79 -13.10 6.83
N THR A 66 -18.11 -13.26 5.54
CA THR A 66 -19.35 -12.73 4.94
C THR A 66 -20.48 -13.78 4.93
N PHE A 67 -20.16 -15.03 4.56
CA PHE A 67 -21.20 -16.07 4.33
C PHE A 67 -21.28 -17.08 5.45
N GLN A 68 -20.18 -17.40 6.14
CA GLN A 68 -20.14 -18.43 7.18
C GLN A 68 -20.34 -17.85 8.59
N GLY A 69 -20.28 -16.52 8.75
CA GLY A 69 -20.56 -15.86 10.04
C GLY A 69 -19.50 -16.08 11.12
N HIS A 70 -18.25 -16.44 10.74
CA HIS A 70 -17.17 -16.69 11.71
C HIS A 70 -16.58 -15.42 12.33
N HIS A 71 -16.88 -14.24 11.78
CA HIS A 71 -16.39 -12.97 12.30
C HIS A 71 -17.34 -12.44 13.39
N THR A 72 -17.28 -13.07 14.57
CA THR A 72 -17.96 -12.59 15.79
C THR A 72 -17.44 -11.21 16.21
N PRO A 73 -18.15 -10.45 17.05
CA PRO A 73 -17.68 -9.14 17.52
C PRO A 73 -16.28 -9.19 18.18
N LEU A 74 -15.97 -10.27 18.90
CA LEU A 74 -14.63 -10.46 19.49
C LEU A 74 -13.56 -10.68 18.44
N VAL A 75 -13.83 -11.48 17.41
CA VAL A 75 -12.93 -11.71 16.26
C VAL A 75 -12.71 -10.41 15.48
N GLN A 76 -13.77 -9.63 15.23
CA GLN A 76 -13.63 -8.32 14.56
C GLN A 76 -12.76 -7.36 15.36
N LYS A 77 -12.86 -7.35 16.69
CA LYS A 77 -11.97 -6.55 17.56
C LYS A 77 -10.51 -6.99 17.42
N GLY A 78 -10.26 -8.29 17.38
CA GLY A 78 -8.92 -8.85 17.12
C GLY A 78 -8.38 -8.46 15.74
N LEU A 79 -9.21 -8.50 14.70
CA LEU A 79 -8.83 -8.10 13.34
C LEU A 79 -8.49 -6.60 13.25
N ARG A 80 -9.24 -5.73 13.97
CA ARG A 80 -8.91 -4.29 14.07
C ARG A 80 -7.56 -4.06 14.73
N TYR A 81 -7.27 -4.73 15.84
CA TYR A 81 -5.93 -4.64 16.45
C TYR A 81 -4.82 -5.15 15.52
N GLY A 82 -5.07 -6.25 14.80
CA GLY A 82 -4.13 -6.76 13.80
C GLY A 82 -3.82 -5.73 12.71
N MET A 83 -4.84 -5.05 12.19
CA MET A 83 -4.64 -4.00 11.17
C MET A 83 -3.89 -2.79 11.73
N ILE A 84 -4.17 -2.35 12.95
CA ILE A 84 -3.44 -1.25 13.59
C ILE A 84 -1.97 -1.62 13.77
N LEU A 85 -1.67 -2.82 14.27
CA LEU A 85 -0.29 -3.29 14.44
C LEU A 85 0.45 -3.41 13.10
N PHE A 86 -0.25 -3.87 12.06
CA PHE A 86 0.30 -3.90 10.70
C PHE A 86 0.66 -2.49 10.21
N ILE A 87 -0.25 -1.51 10.32
CA ILE A 87 0.04 -0.11 9.94
C ILE A 87 1.23 0.45 10.74
N ILE A 88 1.32 0.16 12.04
CA ILE A 88 2.45 0.58 12.87
C ILE A 88 3.77 -0.02 12.34
N SER A 89 3.77 -1.29 11.93
CA SER A 89 4.97 -1.91 11.33
C SER A 89 5.39 -1.21 10.03
N GLU A 90 4.43 -0.82 9.20
CA GLU A 90 4.68 -0.08 7.97
C GLU A 90 5.19 1.34 8.23
N VAL A 91 4.72 2.01 9.28
CA VAL A 91 5.28 3.29 9.74
C VAL A 91 6.76 3.15 10.08
N PHE A 92 7.15 2.11 10.81
CA PHE A 92 8.57 1.86 11.12
C PHE A 92 9.39 1.50 9.89
N PHE A 93 8.80 0.80 8.92
CA PHE A 93 9.43 0.55 7.63
C PHE A 93 9.78 1.86 6.90
N PHE A 94 8.84 2.79 6.79
CA PHE A 94 9.10 4.11 6.21
C PHE A 94 10.04 4.96 7.05
N ALA A 95 9.98 4.88 8.38
CA ALA A 95 10.92 5.59 9.25
C ALA A 95 12.39 5.24 8.93
N GLY A 96 12.68 4.01 8.52
CA GLY A 96 14.01 3.60 8.05
C GLY A 96 14.47 4.36 6.80
N PHE A 97 13.58 4.57 5.82
CA PHE A 97 13.90 5.34 4.61
C PHE A 97 14.06 6.84 4.90
N PHE A 98 13.22 7.41 5.75
CA PHE A 98 13.38 8.79 6.20
C PHE A 98 14.67 8.97 6.96
N TRP A 99 15.04 8.02 7.80
CA TRP A 99 16.33 8.04 8.49
C TRP A 99 17.50 8.03 7.51
N ALA A 100 17.50 7.15 6.53
CA ALA A 100 18.54 7.11 5.51
C ALA A 100 18.66 8.43 4.74
N PHE A 101 17.52 9.03 4.38
CA PHE A 101 17.49 10.35 3.73
C PHE A 101 18.07 11.46 4.61
N TYR A 102 17.58 11.59 5.84
CA TYR A 102 18.07 12.64 6.76
C TYR A 102 19.50 12.42 7.19
N HIS A 103 19.94 11.20 7.40
CA HIS A 103 21.34 10.89 7.70
C HIS A 103 22.29 11.38 6.59
N SER A 104 21.88 11.26 5.34
CA SER A 104 22.70 11.67 4.19
C SER A 104 22.60 13.16 3.89
N SER A 105 21.43 13.76 4.10
CA SER A 105 21.14 15.15 3.70
C SER A 105 21.55 16.18 4.75
N LEU A 106 21.48 15.86 6.04
CA LEU A 106 21.83 16.81 7.12
C LEU A 106 23.34 17.09 7.23
N VAL A 107 24.17 16.11 6.89
CA VAL A 107 25.63 16.26 6.85
C VAL A 107 26.18 15.67 5.56
N PRO A 108 26.07 16.41 4.43
CA PRO A 108 26.59 15.94 3.15
C PRO A 108 28.11 15.76 3.20
N THR A 109 28.61 14.63 2.69
CA THR A 109 30.05 14.34 2.61
C THR A 109 30.75 15.21 1.57
N HIS A 110 32.07 15.36 1.67
CA HIS A 110 32.88 16.07 0.67
C HIS A 110 32.75 15.51 -0.74
N GLU A 111 32.53 14.20 -0.86
CA GLU A 111 32.31 13.49 -2.14
C GLU A 111 31.01 13.94 -2.84
N LEU A 112 30.03 14.42 -2.08
CA LEU A 112 28.78 14.99 -2.59
C LEU A 112 28.88 16.49 -2.87
N GLY A 113 30.04 17.11 -2.67
CA GLY A 113 30.28 18.54 -2.79
C GLY A 113 30.03 19.33 -1.50
N GLY A 114 29.78 18.66 -0.35
CA GLY A 114 29.50 19.29 0.95
C GLY A 114 28.18 20.04 0.99
N CYS A 115 27.28 19.83 0.04
CA CYS A 115 25.97 20.49 -0.05
C CYS A 115 24.88 19.47 -0.38
N TRP A 116 23.63 19.85 -0.09
CA TRP A 116 22.44 19.10 -0.45
C TRP A 116 21.45 20.04 -1.16
N PRO A 117 20.91 19.67 -2.33
CA PRO A 117 21.21 18.49 -3.15
C PRO A 117 22.67 18.42 -3.60
N PRO A 118 23.21 17.20 -3.88
CA PRO A 118 24.58 17.03 -4.33
C PRO A 118 24.88 17.80 -5.62
N THR A 119 26.14 18.21 -5.80
CA THR A 119 26.56 18.93 -7.01
C THR A 119 26.32 18.10 -8.27
N GLY A 120 25.58 18.67 -9.23
CA GLY A 120 25.23 17.99 -10.50
C GLY A 120 23.86 17.33 -10.51
N ILE A 121 23.17 17.27 -9.37
CA ILE A 121 21.76 16.85 -9.30
C ILE A 121 20.85 18.06 -9.50
N TYR A 122 19.90 17.94 -10.40
CA TYR A 122 18.82 18.91 -10.60
C TYR A 122 17.54 18.34 -10.00
N PRO A 123 17.12 18.77 -8.80
CA PRO A 123 15.93 18.27 -8.13
C PRO A 123 14.66 18.68 -8.89
N LEU A 124 13.58 17.94 -8.65
CA LEU A 124 12.27 18.24 -9.19
C LEU A 124 11.68 19.46 -8.50
N ASN A 125 10.95 20.29 -9.28
CA ASN A 125 10.23 21.42 -8.71
C ASN A 125 9.05 20.94 -7.84
N PRO A 126 9.04 21.16 -6.51
CA PRO A 126 7.98 20.68 -5.64
C PRO A 126 6.61 21.30 -5.93
N LEU A 127 6.55 22.49 -6.54
CA LEU A 127 5.30 23.20 -6.82
C LEU A 127 4.58 22.76 -8.09
N GLU A 128 5.15 21.84 -8.85
CA GLU A 128 4.56 21.28 -10.08
C GLU A 128 3.82 19.97 -9.81
N VAL A 129 4.25 18.87 -10.43
CA VAL A 129 3.61 17.56 -10.31
C VAL A 129 3.51 17.06 -8.85
N PRO A 130 4.54 17.23 -8.00
CA PRO A 130 4.44 16.77 -6.61
C PRO A 130 3.33 17.47 -5.81
N LEU A 131 3.09 18.77 -6.03
CA LEU A 131 1.98 19.50 -5.40
C LEU A 131 0.62 19.02 -5.92
N LEU A 132 0.51 18.76 -7.22
CA LEU A 132 -0.69 18.16 -7.80
C LEU A 132 -0.96 16.78 -7.19
N ASN A 133 0.05 15.92 -7.08
CA ASN A 133 -0.03 14.62 -6.44
C ASN A 133 -0.53 14.72 -4.98
N THR A 134 -0.05 15.71 -4.25
CA THR A 134 -0.50 16.00 -2.88
C THR A 134 -1.98 16.36 -2.84
N SER A 135 -2.43 17.24 -3.73
CA SER A 135 -3.84 17.62 -3.80
C SER A 135 -4.77 16.47 -4.18
N VAL A 136 -4.32 15.59 -5.09
CA VAL A 136 -5.05 14.39 -5.52
C VAL A 136 -5.24 13.40 -4.37
N LEU A 137 -4.18 13.11 -3.61
CA LEU A 137 -4.27 12.20 -2.47
C LEU A 137 -5.13 12.79 -1.36
N LEU A 138 -4.96 14.06 -0.98
CA LEU A 138 -5.81 14.71 0.02
C LEU A 138 -7.28 14.68 -0.38
N ALA A 139 -7.61 14.94 -1.66
CA ALA A 139 -8.97 14.82 -2.17
C ALA A 139 -9.50 13.38 -2.06
N SER A 140 -8.64 12.38 -2.30
CA SER A 140 -9.00 10.97 -2.14
C SER A 140 -9.25 10.60 -0.68
N GLY A 141 -8.53 11.20 0.27
CA GLY A 141 -8.77 11.07 1.71
C GLY A 141 -10.15 11.60 2.12
N VAL A 142 -10.58 12.72 1.54
CA VAL A 142 -11.95 13.25 1.74
C VAL A 142 -13.00 12.31 1.16
N SER A 143 -12.80 11.82 -0.07
CA SER A 143 -13.79 10.97 -0.73
C SER A 143 -13.93 9.60 -0.05
N ILE A 144 -12.87 8.99 0.50
CA ILE A 144 -12.99 7.73 1.24
C ILE A 144 -13.69 7.94 2.58
N THR A 145 -13.50 9.07 3.24
CA THR A 145 -14.25 9.45 4.45
C THR A 145 -15.73 9.60 4.16
N TRP A 146 -16.08 10.25 3.06
CA TRP A 146 -17.46 10.30 2.59
C TRP A 146 -18.03 8.90 2.32
N ALA A 147 -17.28 8.01 1.68
CA ALA A 147 -17.70 6.63 1.46
C ALA A 147 -18.01 5.90 2.78
N HIS A 148 -17.16 6.08 3.80
CA HIS A 148 -17.33 5.44 5.10
C HIS A 148 -18.58 5.93 5.83
N HIS A 149 -18.81 7.24 5.89
CA HIS A 149 -20.01 7.80 6.50
C HIS A 149 -21.29 7.35 5.78
N SER A 150 -21.27 7.35 4.44
CA SER A 150 -22.40 6.85 3.64
C SER A 150 -22.70 5.37 3.89
N LEU A 151 -21.66 4.55 4.13
CA LEU A 151 -21.84 3.14 4.49
C LEU A 151 -22.50 2.97 5.86
N MET A 152 -22.08 3.73 6.85
CA MET A 152 -22.67 3.71 8.21
C MET A 152 -24.12 4.18 8.20
N GLU A 153 -24.45 5.17 7.37
CA GLU A 153 -25.84 5.66 7.18
C GLU A 153 -26.70 4.72 6.32
N GLY A 154 -26.12 3.68 5.73
CA GLY A 154 -26.83 2.76 4.83
C GLY A 154 -27.09 3.31 3.43
N ASN A 155 -26.49 4.44 3.06
CA ASN A 155 -26.65 5.05 1.74
C ASN A 155 -25.68 4.44 0.71
N ARG A 156 -26.13 3.34 0.12
CA ARG A 156 -25.31 2.54 -0.83
C ARG A 156 -24.88 3.35 -2.08
N SER A 157 -25.75 4.22 -2.59
CA SER A 157 -25.44 4.97 -3.82
C SER A 157 -24.29 5.93 -3.62
N HIS A 158 -24.33 6.72 -2.55
CA HIS A 158 -23.23 7.65 -2.21
C HIS A 158 -21.94 6.92 -1.87
N MET A 159 -22.03 5.79 -1.17
CA MET A 159 -20.86 4.96 -0.86
C MET A 159 -20.16 4.47 -2.12
N ILE A 160 -20.90 3.95 -3.11
CA ILE A 160 -20.36 3.48 -4.40
C ILE A 160 -19.72 4.64 -5.18
N GLN A 161 -20.39 5.78 -5.26
CA GLN A 161 -19.86 6.96 -5.97
C GLN A 161 -18.57 7.46 -5.33
N ALA A 162 -18.56 7.65 -4.02
CA ALA A 162 -17.41 8.14 -3.27
C ALA A 162 -16.20 7.18 -3.37
N LEU A 163 -16.43 5.87 -3.26
CA LEU A 163 -15.39 4.87 -3.38
C LEU A 163 -14.81 4.79 -4.79
N MET A 164 -15.66 4.94 -5.83
CA MET A 164 -15.20 5.02 -7.22
C MET A 164 -14.30 6.23 -7.44
N ILE A 165 -14.68 7.41 -6.91
CA ILE A 165 -13.87 8.64 -7.00
C ILE A 165 -12.51 8.40 -6.32
N THR A 166 -12.48 7.79 -5.14
CA THR A 166 -11.23 7.48 -4.43
C THR A 166 -10.30 6.60 -5.28
N ILE A 167 -10.84 5.55 -5.89
CA ILE A 167 -10.08 4.63 -6.76
C ILE A 167 -9.52 5.36 -7.98
N LEU A 168 -10.33 6.20 -8.64
CA LEU A 168 -9.89 6.97 -9.80
C LEU A 168 -8.79 7.97 -9.44
N LEU A 169 -8.88 8.63 -8.29
CA LEU A 169 -7.84 9.54 -7.80
C LEU A 169 -6.54 8.76 -7.48
N GLY A 170 -6.63 7.57 -6.90
CA GLY A 170 -5.47 6.70 -6.66
C GLY A 170 -4.78 6.25 -7.95
N LEU A 171 -5.55 5.88 -8.97
CA LEU A 171 -5.02 5.56 -10.31
C LEU A 171 -4.38 6.79 -10.97
N TYR A 172 -5.01 7.95 -10.84
CA TYR A 172 -4.49 9.20 -11.38
C TYR A 172 -3.15 9.60 -10.73
N PHE A 173 -3.05 9.51 -9.40
CA PHE A 173 -1.79 9.66 -8.68
C PHE A 173 -0.70 8.73 -9.23
N THR A 174 -1.02 7.45 -9.41
CA THR A 174 -0.07 6.45 -9.92
C THR A 174 0.41 6.79 -11.33
N ALA A 175 -0.47 7.29 -12.19
CA ALA A 175 -0.11 7.73 -13.54
C ALA A 175 0.80 8.97 -13.52
N LEU A 176 0.49 9.96 -12.69
CA LEU A 176 1.32 11.15 -12.51
C LEU A 176 2.71 10.81 -11.96
N GLN A 177 2.80 9.91 -10.97
CA GLN A 177 4.08 9.46 -10.41
C GLN A 177 4.93 8.69 -11.44
N ALA A 178 4.29 7.89 -12.30
CA ALA A 178 4.98 7.20 -13.39
C ALA A 178 5.53 8.19 -14.43
N SER A 179 4.76 9.21 -14.80
CA SER A 179 5.21 10.27 -15.72
C SER A 179 6.35 11.09 -15.10
N GLU A 180 6.28 11.42 -13.81
CA GLU A 180 7.35 12.09 -13.08
C GLU A 180 8.64 11.28 -13.12
N TYR A 181 8.59 9.96 -12.89
CA TYR A 181 9.78 9.09 -12.97
C TYR A 181 10.40 9.01 -14.36
N TYR A 182 9.58 9.11 -15.40
CA TYR A 182 10.06 9.12 -16.78
C TYR A 182 10.77 10.43 -17.13
N GLU A 183 10.30 11.56 -16.62
CA GLU A 183 10.81 12.90 -16.92
C GLU A 183 11.94 13.33 -15.98
N THR A 184 12.17 12.61 -14.87
CA THR A 184 13.19 12.95 -13.87
C THR A 184 14.59 12.99 -14.49
N PRO A 185 15.38 14.07 -14.29
CA PRO A 185 16.71 14.23 -14.91
C PRO A 185 17.82 13.47 -14.18
N PHE A 186 17.51 12.68 -13.17
CA PHE A 186 18.45 11.84 -12.40
C PHE A 186 17.88 10.41 -12.25
N THR A 187 18.74 9.47 -11.91
CA THR A 187 18.42 8.05 -11.79
C THR A 187 18.71 7.52 -10.39
N ILE A 188 18.25 6.31 -10.07
CA ILE A 188 18.54 5.63 -8.80
C ILE A 188 20.04 5.41 -8.56
N SER A 189 20.84 5.35 -9.62
CA SER A 189 22.30 5.19 -9.58
C SER A 189 23.08 6.51 -9.41
N ASP A 190 22.41 7.65 -9.41
CA ASP A 190 23.04 8.96 -9.25
C ASP A 190 23.26 9.27 -7.76
N GLY A 191 24.09 8.44 -7.14
CA GLY A 191 24.52 8.61 -5.76
C GLY A 191 23.43 8.35 -4.72
N VAL A 192 23.65 8.88 -3.52
CA VAL A 192 22.76 8.66 -2.38
C VAL A 192 21.44 9.46 -2.50
N TYR A 193 21.45 10.56 -3.25
CA TYR A 193 20.23 11.34 -3.52
C TYR A 193 19.25 10.52 -4.35
N GLY A 194 19.69 10.01 -5.51
CA GLY A 194 18.84 9.17 -6.36
C GLY A 194 18.38 7.90 -5.64
N SER A 195 19.28 7.24 -4.91
CA SER A 195 18.93 6.03 -4.18
C SER A 195 17.87 6.27 -3.11
N THR A 196 18.03 7.29 -2.26
CA THR A 196 17.05 7.59 -1.20
C THR A 196 15.74 8.10 -1.76
N PHE A 197 15.78 8.93 -2.81
CA PHE A 197 14.59 9.43 -3.50
C PHE A 197 13.76 8.29 -4.08
N PHE A 198 14.32 7.49 -4.98
CA PHE A 198 13.58 6.43 -5.67
C PHE A 198 13.18 5.28 -4.76
N MET A 199 13.96 4.95 -3.72
CA MET A 199 13.56 3.92 -2.75
C MET A 199 12.37 4.37 -1.90
N ALA A 200 12.40 5.57 -1.34
CA ALA A 200 11.31 6.06 -0.49
C ALA A 200 10.03 6.30 -1.30
N THR A 201 10.11 7.02 -2.43
CA THR A 201 8.94 7.30 -3.29
C THR A 201 8.45 6.06 -4.02
N GLY A 202 9.35 5.13 -4.41
CA GLY A 202 9.00 3.87 -5.07
C GLY A 202 8.24 2.92 -4.15
N PHE A 203 8.69 2.74 -2.90
CA PHE A 203 7.92 1.96 -1.92
C PHE A 203 6.58 2.62 -1.59
N HIS A 204 6.53 3.95 -1.52
CA HIS A 204 5.26 4.65 -1.37
C HIS A 204 4.33 4.37 -2.58
N GLY A 205 4.83 4.49 -3.80
CA GLY A 205 4.06 4.17 -5.02
C GLY A 205 3.54 2.72 -5.03
N LEU A 206 4.35 1.76 -4.56
CA LEU A 206 3.91 0.38 -4.39
C LEU A 206 2.74 0.27 -3.39
N HIS A 207 2.81 1.00 -2.26
CA HIS A 207 1.74 1.04 -1.27
C HIS A 207 0.46 1.69 -1.82
N VAL A 208 0.58 2.72 -2.68
CA VAL A 208 -0.57 3.31 -3.40
C VAL A 208 -1.24 2.27 -4.31
N ILE A 209 -0.47 1.49 -5.07
CA ILE A 209 -1.00 0.43 -5.94
C ILE A 209 -1.71 -0.65 -5.11
N ILE A 210 -1.10 -1.11 -4.02
CA ILE A 210 -1.70 -2.09 -3.11
C ILE A 210 -3.00 -1.52 -2.50
N GLY A 211 -2.97 -0.30 -1.99
CA GLY A 211 -4.13 0.39 -1.42
C GLY A 211 -5.27 0.56 -2.43
N THR A 212 -4.96 0.99 -3.65
CA THR A 212 -5.95 1.11 -4.74
C THR A 212 -6.56 -0.25 -5.09
N THR A 213 -5.76 -1.31 -5.13
CA THR A 213 -6.24 -2.69 -5.36
C THR A 213 -7.14 -3.15 -4.21
N PHE A 214 -6.78 -2.82 -2.96
CA PHE A 214 -7.59 -3.13 -1.80
C PHE A 214 -8.96 -2.39 -1.85
N LEU A 215 -8.96 -1.10 -2.19
CA LEU A 215 -10.19 -0.33 -2.40
C LEU A 215 -11.04 -0.89 -3.54
N LEU A 216 -10.41 -1.33 -4.63
CA LEU A 216 -11.11 -1.98 -5.75
C LEU A 216 -11.79 -3.28 -5.32
N THR A 217 -11.13 -4.11 -4.51
CA THR A 217 -11.77 -5.32 -3.97
C THR A 217 -12.95 -4.97 -3.05
N CYS A 218 -12.83 -3.93 -2.24
CA CYS A 218 -13.94 -3.43 -1.41
C CYS A 218 -15.08 -2.89 -2.28
N PHE A 219 -14.78 -2.23 -3.39
CA PHE A 219 -15.77 -1.76 -4.35
C PHE A 219 -16.58 -2.93 -4.96
N ILE A 220 -15.91 -3.98 -5.42
CA ILE A 220 -16.56 -5.19 -5.94
C ILE A 220 -17.40 -5.87 -4.85
N ARG A 221 -16.91 -5.94 -3.62
CA ARG A 221 -17.67 -6.47 -2.47
C ARG A 221 -18.90 -5.65 -2.17
N GLN A 222 -18.82 -4.33 -2.27
CA GLN A 222 -19.98 -3.44 -2.09
C GLN A 222 -21.03 -3.63 -3.19
N LEU A 223 -20.62 -3.84 -4.43
CA LEU A 223 -21.53 -4.17 -5.52
C LEU A 223 -22.27 -5.49 -5.27
N ASN A 224 -21.62 -6.45 -4.62
CA ASN A 224 -22.19 -7.76 -4.27
C ASN A 224 -22.89 -7.78 -2.88
N PHE A 225 -23.18 -6.63 -2.27
CA PHE A 225 -23.86 -6.50 -0.97
C PHE A 225 -23.18 -7.23 0.20
N HIS A 226 -21.84 -7.33 0.19
CA HIS A 226 -21.09 -7.98 1.26
C HIS A 226 -20.95 -7.14 2.53
N PHE A 227 -21.19 -5.83 2.48
CA PHE A 227 -21.08 -4.93 3.62
C PHE A 227 -22.43 -4.48 4.13
N THR A 228 -22.53 -4.37 5.45
CA THR A 228 -23.67 -3.79 6.15
C THR A 228 -23.18 -2.60 6.99
N SER A 229 -24.13 -1.77 7.46
CA SER A 229 -23.80 -0.62 8.33
C SER A 229 -23.04 -1.01 9.61
N ASN A 230 -23.23 -2.23 10.11
CA ASN A 230 -22.65 -2.71 11.36
C ASN A 230 -21.49 -3.70 11.17
N HIS A 231 -21.33 -4.28 9.98
CA HIS A 231 -20.31 -5.29 9.67
C HIS A 231 -19.63 -4.99 8.34
N HIS A 232 -18.55 -4.20 8.38
CA HIS A 232 -17.80 -3.75 7.22
C HIS A 232 -16.29 -3.62 7.51
N PHE A 233 -15.74 -4.46 8.39
CA PHE A 233 -14.33 -4.38 8.81
C PHE A 233 -13.35 -4.33 7.62
N GLY A 234 -13.60 -5.12 6.55
CA GLY A 234 -12.73 -5.11 5.38
C GLY A 234 -12.60 -3.73 4.73
N PHE A 235 -13.68 -2.96 4.71
CA PHE A 235 -13.65 -1.57 4.23
C PHE A 235 -12.97 -0.63 5.23
N GLU A 236 -13.21 -0.78 6.54
CA GLU A 236 -12.51 0.00 7.58
C GLU A 236 -10.99 -0.18 7.44
N ALA A 237 -10.53 -1.43 7.29
CA ALA A 237 -9.11 -1.74 7.13
C ALA A 237 -8.51 -1.09 5.86
N ALA A 238 -9.25 -1.11 4.74
CA ALA A 238 -8.83 -0.45 3.50
C ALA A 238 -8.77 1.07 3.66
N ALA A 239 -9.73 1.69 4.34
CA ALA A 239 -9.74 3.12 4.61
C ALA A 239 -8.57 3.55 5.52
N TRP A 240 -8.28 2.81 6.58
CA TRP A 240 -7.13 3.09 7.45
C TRP A 240 -5.80 2.97 6.71
N TYR A 241 -5.67 1.93 5.87
CA TYR A 241 -4.48 1.76 5.04
C TYR A 241 -4.31 2.90 4.04
N TRP A 242 -5.40 3.36 3.42
CA TRP A 242 -5.38 4.49 2.49
C TRP A 242 -4.96 5.79 3.16
N HIS A 243 -5.51 6.10 4.34
CA HIS A 243 -5.09 7.26 5.13
C HIS A 243 -3.63 7.18 5.58
N PHE A 244 -3.14 5.97 5.93
CA PHE A 244 -1.72 5.77 6.20
C PHE A 244 -0.85 6.14 4.99
N VAL A 245 -1.20 5.65 3.80
CA VAL A 245 -0.50 5.98 2.55
C VAL A 245 -0.49 7.49 2.29
N ASP A 246 -1.63 8.14 2.48
CA ASP A 246 -1.81 9.59 2.34
C ASP A 246 -0.87 10.38 3.28
N VAL A 247 -0.83 9.99 4.55
CA VAL A 247 0.04 10.62 5.56
C VAL A 247 1.53 10.42 5.22
N VAL A 248 1.93 9.23 4.79
CA VAL A 248 3.32 8.98 4.35
C VAL A 248 3.70 9.86 3.17
N TRP A 249 2.77 10.08 2.21
CA TRP A 249 3.03 11.01 1.11
C TRP A 249 3.30 12.45 1.59
N LEU A 250 2.54 12.94 2.55
CA LEU A 250 2.77 14.29 3.11
C LEU A 250 4.17 14.43 3.70
N PHE A 251 4.65 13.40 4.41
CA PHE A 251 6.03 13.39 4.92
C PHE A 251 7.05 13.33 3.78
N LEU A 252 6.83 12.54 2.73
CA LEU A 252 7.70 12.49 1.55
C LEU A 252 7.75 13.84 0.84
N TYR A 253 6.59 14.46 0.63
CA TYR A 253 6.50 15.76 -0.02
C TYR A 253 7.30 16.82 0.73
N VAL A 254 7.09 16.96 2.03
CA VAL A 254 7.78 17.97 2.85
C VAL A 254 9.27 17.66 2.97
N SER A 255 9.66 16.41 3.17
CA SER A 255 11.04 16.02 3.46
C SER A 255 11.91 15.94 2.20
N ILE A 256 11.43 15.22 1.19
CA ILE A 256 12.23 14.87 0.02
C ILE A 256 12.06 15.90 -1.09
N TYR A 257 10.80 16.28 -1.39
CA TYR A 257 10.54 17.20 -2.49
C TYR A 257 10.74 18.66 -2.12
N TRP A 258 10.25 19.10 -0.96
CA TRP A 258 10.33 20.52 -0.58
C TRP A 258 11.64 20.87 0.13
N TRP A 259 11.93 20.17 1.23
CA TRP A 259 13.15 20.45 1.99
C TRP A 259 14.41 19.90 1.31
N GLY A 260 14.30 18.81 0.59
CA GLY A 260 15.41 18.11 -0.08
C GLY A 260 15.74 18.62 -1.48
N SER A 261 15.03 19.67 -1.96
CA SER A 261 15.27 20.29 -3.27
C SER A 261 16.19 21.51 -3.20
#